data_b279c5591a2ba10beae3ee2f2c00a6f4
#
_entry.id   b279c5591a2ba10beae3ee2f2c00a6f4
#
_cell.length_a   1.000
_cell.length_b   1.000
_cell.length_c   1.000
_cell.angle_alpha   90.00
_cell.angle_beta   90.00
_cell.angle_gamma   90.00
#
_symmetry.space_group_name_H-M   'P 1'
#
loop_
_entity.id
_entity.type
_entity.pdbx_description
1 polymer ?
#
loop_
_entity_poly.entity_id
_entity_poly.type
_entity_poly.pdbx_seq_one_letter_code
_entity_poly.pdbx_strand_id
1 'polypeptide(L)'
;MKKIFAVFGFLLLLTACKSTKDISYFQDTLQESTAVVTPKQITLRPQDKLTVIVNTRNQELTNMFNLAYVTKQLGTTTNYGTGQGISCYTVDNEGNIDFPILGKVNVEGKTRTQIARQIKDELIKQNLVKDAVVVVEFANLTYSVLGEVKSPNRYAITNDQVTLLDAISQAGDLTIQGQRTNVKVLRSEPDGKQTTYIVNLCSLEQLQSSPAFYLQQNDVIYVEPNEMRARQSTVNGNNIRSSSFWISLASLFASIINIMIR
;
A
#
# COMPACT_ATOMS: atom_id res chain seq x y z
N MET A 1 28.95 -54.20 -0.22
CA MET A 1 27.62 -53.64 0.00
C MET A 1 27.65 -52.47 1.01
N LYS A 2 28.26 -52.54 2.20
CA LYS A 2 28.29 -51.45 3.19
C LYS A 2 28.86 -50.12 2.67
N LYS A 3 29.94 -50.16 1.86
CA LYS A 3 30.56 -48.94 1.28
C LYS A 3 29.71 -48.26 0.22
N ILE A 4 28.89 -49.01 -0.53
CA ILE A 4 27.98 -48.48 -1.58
C ILE A 4 26.80 -47.75 -0.92
N PHE A 5 26.27 -48.26 0.18
CA PHE A 5 25.21 -47.62 0.95
C PHE A 5 25.69 -46.30 1.59
N ALA A 6 26.93 -46.21 2.05
CA ALA A 6 27.52 -44.99 2.60
C ALA A 6 27.69 -43.90 1.51
N VAL A 7 28.15 -44.29 0.33
CA VAL A 7 28.28 -43.35 -0.83
C VAL A 7 26.95 -42.88 -1.33
N PHE A 8 25.93 -43.75 -1.42
CA PHE A 8 24.56 -43.37 -1.83
C PHE A 8 23.88 -42.46 -0.80
N GLY A 9 24.07 -42.70 0.49
CA GLY A 9 23.60 -41.79 1.55
C GLY A 9 24.27 -40.43 1.53
N PHE A 10 25.58 -40.35 1.19
CA PHE A 10 26.29 -39.08 1.05
C PHE A 10 25.87 -38.30 -0.21
N LEU A 11 25.52 -38.98 -1.31
CA LEU A 11 25.02 -38.35 -2.57
C LEU A 11 23.65 -37.71 -2.39
N LEU A 12 22.77 -38.28 -1.55
CA LEU A 12 21.46 -37.74 -1.23
C LEU A 12 21.50 -36.41 -0.42
N LEU A 13 22.58 -36.13 0.26
CA LEU A 13 22.76 -34.90 1.03
C LEU A 13 23.15 -33.69 0.19
N LEU A 14 23.52 -33.88 -1.11
CA LEU A 14 23.97 -32.81 -1.99
C LEU A 14 22.85 -32.12 -2.79
N THR A 15 21.61 -32.59 -2.70
CA THR A 15 20.49 -32.08 -3.52
C THR A 15 19.64 -30.96 -2.84
N ALA A 16 20.06 -30.43 -1.69
CA ALA A 16 19.24 -29.56 -0.86
C ALA A 16 19.40 -28.04 -1.13
N CYS A 17 20.12 -27.61 -2.18
CA CYS A 17 20.23 -26.18 -2.50
C CYS A 17 19.02 -25.70 -3.32
N LYS A 18 17.98 -25.21 -2.64
CA LYS A 18 16.92 -24.44 -3.31
C LYS A 18 17.46 -23.04 -3.59
N SER A 19 17.33 -22.59 -4.85
CA SER A 19 17.75 -21.24 -5.27
C SER A 19 17.00 -20.15 -4.50
N THR A 20 17.73 -19.11 -4.05
CA THR A 20 17.18 -17.93 -3.37
C THR A 20 16.63 -16.87 -4.31
N LYS A 21 16.29 -17.23 -5.56
CA LYS A 21 15.87 -16.31 -6.61
C LYS A 21 14.61 -15.51 -6.26
N ASP A 22 13.75 -16.02 -5.37
CA ASP A 22 12.48 -15.38 -5.02
C ASP A 22 12.62 -14.20 -4.01
N ILE A 23 13.84 -13.80 -3.65
CA ILE A 23 14.10 -12.75 -2.66
C ILE A 23 14.53 -11.43 -3.31
N SER A 24 15.15 -11.50 -4.48
CA SER A 24 15.65 -10.30 -5.16
C SER A 24 14.57 -9.65 -6.02
N TYR A 25 14.53 -8.31 -5.98
CA TYR A 25 13.68 -7.53 -6.87
C TYR A 25 14.26 -7.46 -8.28
N PHE A 26 13.43 -7.23 -9.29
CA PHE A 26 13.80 -6.81 -10.65
C PHE A 26 14.86 -7.69 -11.32
N GLN A 27 14.63 -9.01 -11.31
CA GLN A 27 15.61 -9.96 -11.85
C GLN A 27 15.70 -9.95 -13.38
N ASP A 28 14.74 -9.33 -14.06
CA ASP A 28 14.61 -9.21 -15.51
C ASP A 28 15.11 -7.88 -16.08
N THR A 29 15.80 -7.05 -15.26
CA THR A 29 16.24 -5.70 -15.64
C THR A 29 17.32 -5.63 -16.73
N LEU A 30 17.81 -6.76 -17.22
CA LEU A 30 18.76 -6.82 -18.32
C LEU A 30 18.10 -6.77 -19.71
N GLN A 31 16.77 -6.67 -19.78
CA GLN A 31 16.01 -6.55 -21.03
C GLN A 31 15.58 -5.09 -21.25
N GLU A 32 15.43 -4.70 -22.51
CA GLU A 32 15.10 -3.34 -22.96
C GLU A 32 13.86 -2.75 -22.30
N SER A 33 13.82 -1.41 -22.24
CA SER A 33 12.77 -0.61 -21.56
C SER A 33 11.35 -1.12 -21.80
N THR A 34 10.69 -1.54 -20.73
CA THR A 34 9.29 -1.95 -20.75
C THR A 34 8.36 -0.72 -20.77
N ALA A 35 7.27 -0.79 -21.51
CA ALA A 35 6.25 0.24 -21.50
C ALA A 35 5.59 0.31 -20.10
N VAL A 36 5.77 1.40 -19.39
CA VAL A 36 5.09 1.66 -18.12
C VAL A 36 3.61 1.96 -18.39
N VAL A 37 2.72 1.37 -17.60
CA VAL A 37 1.29 1.72 -17.63
C VAL A 37 1.14 3.24 -17.45
N THR A 38 0.31 3.87 -18.28
CA THR A 38 0.05 5.31 -18.18
C THR A 38 -0.39 5.66 -16.77
N PRO A 39 0.24 6.64 -16.10
CA PRO A 39 -0.11 7.03 -14.75
C PRO A 39 -1.59 7.40 -14.66
N LYS A 40 -2.34 6.68 -13.85
CA LYS A 40 -3.73 7.04 -13.55
C LYS A 40 -3.71 7.97 -12.35
N GLN A 41 -4.07 9.24 -12.58
CA GLN A 41 -4.21 10.21 -11.50
C GLN A 41 -5.38 9.81 -10.58
N ILE A 42 -5.22 10.10 -9.30
CA ILE A 42 -6.26 9.87 -8.31
C ILE A 42 -7.41 10.85 -8.54
N THR A 43 -8.63 10.32 -8.62
CA THR A 43 -9.86 11.09 -8.76
C THR A 43 -10.73 10.93 -7.52
N LEU A 44 -11.46 11.98 -7.15
CA LEU A 44 -12.33 11.97 -5.98
C LEU A 44 -13.56 11.08 -6.18
N ARG A 45 -13.99 10.48 -5.08
CA ARG A 45 -15.18 9.63 -4.96
C ARG A 45 -16.08 10.13 -3.83
N PRO A 46 -17.36 9.75 -3.78
CA PRO A 46 -18.20 10.01 -2.62
C PRO A 46 -17.52 9.57 -1.30
N GLN A 47 -17.71 10.35 -0.23
CA GLN A 47 -17.09 10.20 1.10
C GLN A 47 -15.61 10.60 1.20
N ASP A 48 -14.94 10.95 0.11
CA ASP A 48 -13.61 11.54 0.16
C ASP A 48 -13.64 12.93 0.79
N LYS A 49 -12.53 13.29 1.42
CA LYS A 49 -12.37 14.62 2.01
C LYS A 49 -11.24 15.36 1.31
N LEU A 50 -11.48 16.64 1.07
CA LEU A 50 -10.50 17.54 0.47
C LEU A 50 -10.45 18.85 1.23
N THR A 51 -9.33 19.52 1.16
CA THR A 51 -9.13 20.88 1.63
C THR A 51 -9.01 21.77 0.40
N VAL A 52 -9.74 22.89 0.38
CA VAL A 52 -9.64 23.88 -0.68
C VAL A 52 -9.15 25.17 -0.06
N ILE A 53 -8.07 25.71 -0.59
CA ILE A 53 -7.45 26.97 -0.17
C ILE A 53 -7.56 27.95 -1.33
N VAL A 54 -8.20 29.09 -1.10
CA VAL A 54 -8.32 30.17 -2.07
C VAL A 54 -7.52 31.37 -1.58
N ASN A 55 -6.50 31.75 -2.30
CA ASN A 55 -5.71 32.95 -2.03
C ASN A 55 -6.02 34.02 -3.08
N THR A 56 -6.33 35.21 -2.61
CA THR A 56 -6.59 36.40 -3.44
C THR A 56 -5.74 37.56 -2.96
N ARG A 57 -5.65 38.63 -3.75
CA ARG A 57 -4.96 39.86 -3.30
C ARG A 57 -5.70 40.58 -2.16
N ASN A 58 -7.02 40.36 -2.05
CA ASN A 58 -7.82 40.91 -0.97
C ASN A 58 -7.92 39.90 0.18
N GLN A 59 -7.37 40.28 1.35
CA GLN A 59 -7.34 39.42 2.54
C GLN A 59 -8.76 39.10 3.06
N GLU A 60 -9.71 40.03 2.94
CA GLU A 60 -11.09 39.81 3.36
C GLU A 60 -11.74 38.69 2.54
N LEU A 61 -11.57 38.73 1.21
CA LEU A 61 -12.04 37.66 0.33
C LEU A 61 -11.34 36.32 0.63
N THR A 62 -10.04 36.34 0.85
CA THR A 62 -9.27 35.15 1.25
C THR A 62 -9.86 34.53 2.52
N ASN A 63 -10.15 35.33 3.54
CA ASN A 63 -10.75 34.86 4.80
C ASN A 63 -12.18 34.35 4.60
N MET A 64 -12.95 34.94 3.69
CA MET A 64 -14.32 34.54 3.41
C MET A 64 -14.40 33.17 2.74
N PHE A 65 -13.47 32.83 1.85
CA PHE A 65 -13.41 31.51 1.18
C PHE A 65 -12.78 30.44 2.05
N ASN A 66 -11.83 30.80 2.92
CA ASN A 66 -11.08 29.89 3.77
C ASN A 66 -11.66 29.90 5.19
N LEU A 67 -12.87 29.36 5.37
CA LEU A 67 -13.51 29.29 6.69
C LEU A 67 -12.61 28.53 7.67
N ALA A 68 -12.26 29.18 8.77
CA ALA A 68 -11.51 28.52 9.83
C ALA A 68 -12.38 27.45 10.51
N TYR A 69 -11.92 26.21 10.51
CA TYR A 69 -12.57 25.13 11.25
C TYR A 69 -12.03 25.09 12.66
N VAL A 70 -12.89 25.39 13.64
CA VAL A 70 -12.56 25.17 15.06
C VAL A 70 -13.01 23.77 15.46
N THR A 71 -12.09 22.83 15.54
CA THR A 71 -12.37 21.53 16.15
C THR A 71 -12.55 21.71 17.66
N LYS A 72 -13.77 21.74 18.11
CA LYS A 72 -14.08 21.53 19.53
C LYS A 72 -14.07 20.03 19.78
N GLN A 73 -12.92 19.49 20.20
CA GLN A 73 -12.85 18.11 20.64
C GLN A 73 -13.49 18.03 22.02
N LEU A 74 -14.67 17.43 22.08
CA LEU A 74 -15.40 17.19 23.33
C LEU A 74 -14.62 16.13 24.14
N GLY A 75 -14.01 16.53 25.28
CA GLY A 75 -13.62 15.59 26.33
C GLY A 75 -12.14 15.40 26.64
N THR A 76 -11.21 16.20 26.14
CA THR A 76 -9.81 16.15 26.62
C THR A 76 -9.28 17.53 26.96
N THR A 77 -8.95 17.72 28.24
CA THR A 77 -8.26 18.90 28.79
C THR A 77 -6.76 18.82 28.50
N THR A 78 -6.36 18.83 27.24
CA THR A 78 -4.98 19.05 26.83
C THR A 78 -4.91 20.34 26.03
N ASN A 79 -4.06 21.24 26.45
CA ASN A 79 -3.76 22.50 25.78
C ASN A 79 -3.23 22.21 24.36
N TYR A 80 -4.13 22.13 23.42
CA TYR A 80 -3.75 22.21 22.00
C TYR A 80 -3.71 23.67 21.62
N GLY A 81 -2.53 24.12 21.21
CA GLY A 81 -2.39 25.42 20.57
C GLY A 81 -3.48 25.59 19.51
N THR A 82 -3.97 26.81 19.39
CA THR A 82 -4.95 27.24 18.38
C THR A 82 -4.36 27.03 16.97
N GLY A 83 -4.28 25.77 16.50
CA GLY A 83 -4.06 25.48 15.11
C GLY A 83 -5.34 25.84 14.36
N GLN A 84 -5.33 26.95 13.66
CA GLN A 84 -6.37 27.25 12.68
C GLN A 84 -6.30 26.15 11.61
N GLY A 85 -7.14 25.12 11.76
CA GLY A 85 -7.30 24.08 10.76
C GLY A 85 -8.08 24.66 9.57
N ILE A 86 -7.62 24.40 8.37
CA ILE A 86 -8.36 24.73 7.15
C ILE A 86 -9.55 23.79 7.04
N SER A 87 -10.72 24.32 6.63
CA SER A 87 -11.95 23.52 6.50
C SER A 87 -11.78 22.37 5.52
N CYS A 88 -12.13 21.16 5.96
CA CYS A 88 -12.23 20.01 5.07
C CYS A 88 -13.65 19.90 4.54
N TYR A 89 -13.78 19.75 3.24
CA TYR A 89 -15.03 19.46 2.54
C TYR A 89 -15.14 17.95 2.35
N THR A 90 -16.34 17.40 2.61
CA THR A 90 -16.64 15.99 2.34
C THR A 90 -17.45 15.90 1.06
N VAL A 91 -17.06 15.04 0.15
CA VAL A 91 -17.82 14.75 -1.08
C VAL A 91 -19.10 14.01 -0.69
N ASP A 92 -20.25 14.55 -1.04
CA ASP A 92 -21.55 13.93 -0.79
C ASP A 92 -21.80 12.72 -1.71
N ASN A 93 -22.92 12.02 -1.49
CA ASN A 93 -23.28 10.86 -2.30
C ASN A 93 -23.64 11.20 -3.76
N GLU A 94 -23.89 12.48 -4.05
CA GLU A 94 -24.16 13.02 -5.39
C GLU A 94 -22.87 13.49 -6.09
N GLY A 95 -21.70 13.33 -5.42
CA GLY A 95 -20.41 13.74 -5.95
C GLY A 95 -20.09 15.23 -5.82
N ASN A 96 -20.79 15.97 -4.95
CA ASN A 96 -20.61 17.40 -4.77
C ASN A 96 -19.92 17.72 -3.44
N ILE A 97 -19.31 18.90 -3.38
CA ILE A 97 -18.93 19.60 -2.13
C ILE A 97 -19.77 20.87 -2.02
N ASP A 98 -20.04 21.27 -0.77
CA ASP A 98 -20.71 22.55 -0.50
C ASP A 98 -19.65 23.63 -0.23
N PHE A 99 -19.34 24.42 -1.25
CA PHE A 99 -18.28 25.42 -1.20
C PHE A 99 -18.87 26.81 -0.90
N PRO A 100 -18.25 27.62 0.01
CA PRO A 100 -18.77 28.92 0.35
C PRO A 100 -19.04 29.80 -0.87
N ILE A 101 -20.20 30.46 -0.89
CA ILE A 101 -20.68 31.37 -1.95
C ILE A 101 -21.04 30.67 -3.26
N LEU A 102 -20.24 29.69 -3.72
CA LEU A 102 -20.54 28.95 -4.95
C LEU A 102 -21.66 27.90 -4.76
N GLY A 103 -21.90 27.45 -3.50
CA GLY A 103 -22.80 26.36 -3.20
C GLY A 103 -22.27 24.99 -3.64
N LYS A 104 -23.13 24.16 -4.19
CA LYS A 104 -22.78 22.79 -4.63
C LYS A 104 -21.88 22.82 -5.86
N VAL A 105 -20.67 22.26 -5.69
CA VAL A 105 -19.68 22.10 -6.76
C VAL A 105 -19.43 20.61 -6.97
N ASN A 106 -19.71 20.10 -8.18
CA ASN A 106 -19.45 18.71 -8.52
C ASN A 106 -17.96 18.45 -8.68
N VAL A 107 -17.44 17.45 -7.91
CA VAL A 107 -16.02 17.08 -7.85
C VAL A 107 -15.77 15.60 -8.13
N GLU A 108 -16.80 14.77 -8.23
CA GLU A 108 -16.69 13.35 -8.47
C GLU A 108 -15.97 13.06 -9.80
N GLY A 109 -15.08 12.07 -9.77
CA GLY A 109 -14.30 11.66 -10.94
C GLY A 109 -13.23 12.65 -11.39
N LYS A 110 -13.09 13.80 -10.71
CA LYS A 110 -12.11 14.85 -11.06
C LYS A 110 -10.85 14.72 -10.22
N THR A 111 -9.73 15.14 -10.78
CA THR A 111 -8.45 15.29 -10.08
C THR A 111 -8.43 16.60 -9.30
N ARG A 112 -7.56 16.70 -8.28
CA ARG A 112 -7.41 17.94 -7.50
C ARG A 112 -7.08 19.16 -8.38
N THR A 113 -6.30 18.98 -9.44
CA THR A 113 -5.96 20.05 -10.38
C THR A 113 -7.16 20.51 -11.19
N GLN A 114 -8.03 19.57 -11.63
CA GLN A 114 -9.28 19.90 -12.34
C GLN A 114 -10.25 20.65 -11.43
N ILE A 115 -10.37 20.23 -10.18
CA ILE A 115 -11.23 20.88 -9.18
C ILE A 115 -10.73 22.30 -8.89
N ALA A 116 -9.41 22.47 -8.66
CA ALA A 116 -8.82 23.77 -8.42
C ALA A 116 -9.11 24.75 -9.58
N ARG A 117 -8.96 24.27 -10.83
CA ARG A 117 -9.28 25.06 -12.03
C ARG A 117 -10.77 25.41 -12.10
N GLN A 118 -11.64 24.42 -11.89
CA GLN A 118 -13.09 24.62 -11.91
C GLN A 118 -13.55 25.67 -10.90
N ILE A 119 -13.10 25.57 -9.65
CA ILE A 119 -13.43 26.54 -8.59
C ILE A 119 -12.93 27.93 -8.98
N LYS A 120 -11.67 28.03 -9.44
CA LYS A 120 -11.12 29.30 -9.91
C LYS A 120 -11.94 29.94 -11.01
N ASP A 121 -12.28 29.16 -12.05
CA ASP A 121 -13.03 29.65 -13.19
C ASP A 121 -14.45 30.13 -12.79
N GLU A 122 -15.10 29.41 -11.88
CA GLU A 122 -16.44 29.77 -11.38
C GLU A 122 -16.39 31.04 -10.51
N LEU A 123 -15.36 31.20 -9.65
CA LEU A 123 -15.19 32.44 -8.87
C LEU A 123 -14.97 33.67 -9.76
N ILE A 124 -14.22 33.54 -10.85
CA ILE A 124 -13.99 34.61 -11.81
C ILE A 124 -15.24 34.90 -12.63
N LYS A 125 -15.93 33.87 -13.09
CA LYS A 125 -17.14 33.99 -13.89
C LYS A 125 -18.29 34.72 -13.16
N GLN A 126 -18.39 34.45 -11.85
CA GLN A 126 -19.38 35.15 -10.99
C GLN A 126 -18.88 36.53 -10.53
N ASN A 127 -17.75 37.02 -11.02
CA ASN A 127 -17.13 38.30 -10.64
C ASN A 127 -16.83 38.43 -9.13
N LEU A 128 -16.67 37.33 -8.42
CA LEU A 128 -16.36 37.32 -7.00
C LEU A 128 -14.90 37.68 -6.74
N VAL A 129 -14.01 37.28 -7.67
CA VAL A 129 -12.59 37.61 -7.64
C VAL A 129 -12.09 37.94 -9.05
N LYS A 130 -11.08 38.82 -9.13
CA LYS A 130 -10.39 39.12 -10.38
C LYS A 130 -9.17 38.23 -10.60
N ASP A 131 -8.54 37.84 -9.48
CA ASP A 131 -7.35 36.99 -9.43
C ASP A 131 -7.50 36.05 -8.22
N ALA A 132 -7.33 34.76 -8.46
CA ALA A 132 -7.33 33.76 -7.40
C ALA A 132 -6.29 32.68 -7.70
N VAL A 133 -5.61 32.23 -6.67
CA VAL A 133 -4.86 30.98 -6.66
C VAL A 133 -5.65 30.01 -5.82
N VAL A 134 -6.12 28.92 -6.44
CA VAL A 134 -6.87 27.85 -5.77
C VAL A 134 -5.97 26.63 -5.66
N VAL A 135 -5.79 26.12 -4.45
CA VAL A 135 -5.05 24.90 -4.14
C VAL A 135 -6.03 23.91 -3.55
N VAL A 136 -6.00 22.68 -4.06
CA VAL A 136 -6.83 21.58 -3.54
C VAL A 136 -5.89 20.46 -3.08
N GLU A 137 -6.10 20.00 -1.84
CA GLU A 137 -5.32 18.91 -1.24
C GLU A 137 -6.25 17.81 -0.73
N PHE A 138 -5.80 16.58 -0.82
CA PHE A 138 -6.50 15.44 -0.24
C PHE A 138 -6.36 15.43 1.28
N ALA A 139 -7.44 15.16 2.00
CA ALA A 139 -7.44 15.19 3.46
C ALA A 139 -7.54 13.81 4.13
N ASN A 140 -8.13 12.81 3.46
CA ASN A 140 -8.34 11.48 4.03
C ASN A 140 -7.97 10.31 3.11
N LEU A 141 -7.36 10.57 1.97
CA LEU A 141 -7.00 9.49 1.06
C LEU A 141 -5.88 8.65 1.65
N THR A 142 -6.11 7.35 1.67
CA THR A 142 -5.19 6.38 2.28
C THR A 142 -5.16 5.08 1.49
N TYR A 143 -4.09 4.33 1.65
CA TYR A 143 -3.99 2.91 1.33
C TYR A 143 -3.52 2.14 2.57
N SER A 144 -3.71 0.83 2.57
CA SER A 144 -3.31 -0.04 3.68
C SER A 144 -2.26 -1.05 3.22
N VAL A 145 -1.25 -1.29 4.05
CA VAL A 145 -0.25 -2.34 3.81
C VAL A 145 -0.31 -3.33 4.96
N LEU A 146 -0.51 -4.59 4.63
CA LEU A 146 -0.71 -5.69 5.58
C LEU A 146 0.20 -6.89 5.25
N GLY A 147 0.38 -7.77 6.23
CA GLY A 147 1.12 -9.03 6.07
C GLY A 147 2.59 -8.91 6.39
N GLU A 148 3.44 -9.60 5.64
CA GLU A 148 4.88 -9.73 5.89
C GLU A 148 5.69 -8.52 5.40
N VAL A 149 5.40 -7.35 5.98
CA VAL A 149 6.17 -6.09 5.86
C VAL A 149 6.67 -5.65 7.23
N LYS A 150 7.65 -4.76 7.28
CA LYS A 150 8.23 -4.31 8.56
C LYS A 150 7.26 -3.47 9.38
N SER A 151 6.45 -2.64 8.74
CA SER A 151 5.53 -1.71 9.38
C SER A 151 4.14 -1.79 8.74
N PRO A 152 3.33 -2.83 9.04
CA PRO A 152 1.95 -2.89 8.55
C PRO A 152 1.15 -1.72 9.13
N ASN A 153 0.52 -0.93 8.26
CA ASN A 153 -0.26 0.24 8.69
C ASN A 153 -1.14 0.77 7.55
N ARG A 154 -1.96 1.77 7.86
CA ARG A 154 -2.65 2.63 6.91
C ARG A 154 -1.81 3.88 6.67
N TYR A 155 -1.51 4.17 5.41
CA TYR A 155 -0.66 5.28 4.97
C TYR A 155 -1.47 6.31 4.21
N ALA A 156 -1.17 7.60 4.43
CA ALA A 156 -1.82 8.68 3.72
C ALA A 156 -1.27 8.82 2.29
N ILE A 157 -2.15 9.14 1.35
CA ILE A 157 -1.80 9.53 0.00
C ILE A 157 -1.64 11.05 -0.03
N THR A 158 -0.42 11.52 -0.23
CA THR A 158 -0.08 12.95 -0.27
C THR A 158 0.19 13.45 -1.69
N ASN A 159 0.52 12.56 -2.61
CA ASN A 159 0.86 12.87 -3.99
C ASN A 159 -0.26 12.46 -4.96
N ASP A 160 -0.30 13.07 -6.14
CA ASP A 160 -1.25 12.70 -7.20
C ASP A 160 -1.03 11.29 -7.75
N GLN A 161 0.16 10.74 -7.53
CA GLN A 161 0.56 9.41 -7.96
C GLN A 161 1.38 8.76 -6.85
N VAL A 162 0.98 7.57 -6.45
CA VAL A 162 1.71 6.71 -5.51
C VAL A 162 1.84 5.35 -6.17
N THR A 163 3.05 4.84 -6.26
CA THR A 163 3.30 3.51 -6.80
C THR A 163 3.24 2.43 -5.73
N LEU A 164 3.07 1.18 -6.14
CA LEU A 164 3.19 0.03 -5.24
C LEU A 164 4.55 -0.03 -4.54
N LEU A 165 5.62 0.40 -5.24
CA LEU A 165 6.97 0.46 -4.65
C LEU A 165 7.10 1.54 -3.58
N ASP A 166 6.47 2.71 -3.78
CA ASP A 166 6.43 3.76 -2.75
C ASP A 166 5.73 3.26 -1.48
N ALA A 167 4.62 2.55 -1.65
CA ALA A 167 3.88 1.98 -0.52
C ALA A 167 4.69 0.93 0.24
N ILE A 168 5.38 0.04 -0.47
CA ILE A 168 6.26 -0.96 0.12
C ILE A 168 7.43 -0.28 0.84
N SER A 169 8.02 0.75 0.23
CA SER A 169 9.10 1.53 0.84
C SER A 169 8.64 2.22 2.13
N GLN A 170 7.45 2.84 2.14
CA GLN A 170 6.87 3.45 3.34
C GLN A 170 6.59 2.42 4.44
N ALA A 171 6.20 1.20 4.08
CA ALA A 171 6.03 0.09 5.02
C ALA A 171 7.37 -0.52 5.49
N GLY A 172 8.51 0.05 5.10
CA GLY A 172 9.86 -0.35 5.49
C GLY A 172 10.35 -1.61 4.80
N ASP A 173 9.81 -1.94 3.64
CA ASP A 173 10.07 -3.13 2.84
C ASP A 173 9.43 -4.42 3.37
N LEU A 174 9.39 -5.45 2.53
CA LEU A 174 8.96 -6.79 2.92
C LEU A 174 9.95 -7.40 3.91
N THR A 175 9.43 -8.23 4.82
CA THR A 175 10.31 -9.08 5.63
C THR A 175 11.00 -10.13 4.75
N ILE A 176 12.02 -10.79 5.27
CA ILE A 176 12.68 -11.91 4.58
C ILE A 176 11.71 -13.06 4.30
N GLN A 177 10.65 -13.17 5.08
CA GLN A 177 9.61 -14.18 4.93
C GLN A 177 8.47 -13.76 4.00
N GLY A 178 8.42 -12.51 3.54
CA GLY A 178 7.40 -12.03 2.62
C GLY A 178 7.59 -12.59 1.20
N GLN A 179 6.50 -13.02 0.58
CA GLN A 179 6.49 -13.48 -0.80
C GLN A 179 6.50 -12.30 -1.76
N ARG A 180 7.62 -12.10 -2.49
CA ARG A 180 7.77 -11.03 -3.49
C ARG A 180 7.10 -11.35 -4.82
N THR A 181 6.90 -12.63 -5.10
CA THR A 181 6.28 -13.08 -6.35
C THR A 181 4.75 -13.05 -6.33
N ASN A 182 4.13 -12.82 -5.15
CA ASN A 182 2.68 -12.92 -4.97
C ASN A 182 2.16 -11.81 -4.02
N VAL A 183 2.45 -10.56 -4.37
CA VAL A 183 1.89 -9.41 -3.65
C VAL A 183 0.49 -9.14 -4.18
N LYS A 184 -0.51 -9.16 -3.31
CA LYS A 184 -1.91 -8.94 -3.66
C LYS A 184 -2.30 -7.49 -3.41
N VAL A 185 -2.92 -6.86 -4.40
CA VAL A 185 -3.54 -5.54 -4.25
C VAL A 185 -5.03 -5.70 -4.45
N LEU A 186 -5.79 -5.47 -3.37
CA LEU A 186 -7.25 -5.48 -3.39
C LEU A 186 -7.71 -4.05 -3.64
N ARG A 187 -8.48 -3.86 -4.70
CA ARG A 187 -9.04 -2.57 -5.11
C ARG A 187 -10.55 -2.64 -5.15
N SER A 188 -11.19 -1.63 -4.54
CA SER A 188 -12.62 -1.42 -4.70
C SER A 188 -12.84 -0.52 -5.92
N GLU A 189 -13.51 -1.05 -6.93
CA GLU A 189 -13.86 -0.30 -8.13
C GLU A 189 -15.08 0.61 -7.90
N PRO A 190 -15.27 1.66 -8.71
CA PRO A 190 -16.41 2.58 -8.56
C PRO A 190 -17.79 1.91 -8.69
N ASP A 191 -17.88 0.78 -9.37
CA ASP A 191 -19.10 -0.03 -9.52
C ASP A 191 -19.41 -0.92 -8.28
N GLY A 192 -18.63 -0.78 -7.22
CA GLY A 192 -18.76 -1.56 -5.98
C GLY A 192 -18.14 -2.94 -6.02
N LYS A 193 -17.55 -3.36 -7.14
CA LYS A 193 -16.81 -4.63 -7.22
C LYS A 193 -15.45 -4.52 -6.56
N GLN A 194 -15.00 -5.65 -6.02
CA GLN A 194 -13.62 -5.78 -5.54
C GLN A 194 -12.80 -6.61 -6.52
N THR A 195 -11.67 -6.05 -6.96
CA THR A 195 -10.73 -6.70 -7.86
C THR A 195 -9.43 -6.97 -7.09
N THR A 196 -8.90 -8.18 -7.23
CA THR A 196 -7.60 -8.55 -6.68
C THR A 196 -6.58 -8.65 -7.81
N TYR A 197 -5.54 -7.84 -7.74
CA TYR A 197 -4.38 -7.91 -8.64
C TYR A 197 -3.25 -8.64 -7.93
N ILE A 198 -2.62 -9.59 -8.64
CA ILE A 198 -1.43 -10.29 -8.17
C ILE A 198 -0.23 -9.66 -8.88
N VAL A 199 0.73 -9.19 -8.12
CA VAL A 199 1.89 -8.48 -8.62
C VAL A 199 3.17 -9.20 -8.20
N ASN A 200 4.05 -9.46 -9.17
CA ASN A 200 5.35 -10.06 -8.96
C ASN A 200 6.42 -8.96 -8.90
N LEU A 201 6.99 -8.74 -7.73
CA LEU A 201 8.04 -7.73 -7.53
C LEU A 201 9.43 -8.19 -8.02
N CYS A 202 9.60 -9.48 -8.32
CA CYS A 202 10.83 -10.01 -8.87
C CYS A 202 10.99 -9.71 -10.37
N SER A 203 9.89 -9.35 -11.06
CA SER A 203 9.87 -8.98 -12.47
C SER A 203 9.46 -7.52 -12.62
N LEU A 204 10.34 -6.71 -13.19
CA LEU A 204 10.05 -5.31 -13.48
C LEU A 204 8.95 -5.17 -14.53
N GLU A 205 8.98 -6.03 -15.55
CA GLU A 205 7.99 -6.04 -16.62
C GLU A 205 6.57 -6.30 -16.08
N GLN A 206 6.40 -7.36 -15.28
CA GLN A 206 5.11 -7.71 -14.69
C GLN A 206 4.62 -6.63 -13.71
N LEU A 207 5.53 -6.03 -12.96
CA LEU A 207 5.21 -4.95 -12.04
C LEU A 207 4.71 -3.71 -12.80
N GLN A 208 5.46 -3.24 -13.81
CA GLN A 208 5.14 -2.02 -14.56
C GLN A 208 3.93 -2.16 -15.48
N SER A 209 3.64 -3.36 -15.96
CA SER A 209 2.44 -3.65 -16.76
C SER A 209 1.18 -3.86 -15.92
N SER A 210 1.31 -3.99 -14.60
CA SER A 210 0.17 -4.24 -13.72
C SER A 210 -0.73 -3.01 -13.58
N PRO A 211 -2.07 -3.14 -13.69
CA PRO A 211 -3.01 -2.06 -13.37
C PRO A 211 -2.92 -1.57 -11.92
N ALA A 212 -2.31 -2.36 -11.02
CA ALA A 212 -2.07 -2.03 -9.63
C ALA A 212 -0.70 -1.39 -9.38
N PHE A 213 0.08 -1.09 -10.43
CA PHE A 213 1.36 -0.38 -10.29
C PHE A 213 1.16 0.99 -9.64
N TYR A 214 0.15 1.75 -10.12
CA TYR A 214 -0.29 2.99 -9.48
C TYR A 214 -1.44 2.69 -8.53
N LEU A 215 -1.26 3.04 -7.28
CA LEU A 215 -2.25 2.84 -6.22
C LEU A 215 -3.40 3.86 -6.33
N GLN A 216 -4.54 3.46 -5.83
CA GLN A 216 -5.72 4.30 -5.66
C GLN A 216 -6.12 4.36 -4.18
N GLN A 217 -7.03 5.27 -3.85
CA GLN A 217 -7.55 5.35 -2.49
C GLN A 217 -8.23 4.04 -2.07
N ASN A 218 -8.03 3.69 -0.81
CA ASN A 218 -8.55 2.48 -0.17
C ASN A 218 -8.01 1.15 -0.75
N ASP A 219 -6.94 1.18 -1.57
CA ASP A 219 -6.24 -0.05 -1.94
C ASP A 219 -5.69 -0.73 -0.69
N VAL A 220 -5.81 -2.05 -0.66
CA VAL A 220 -5.21 -2.89 0.37
C VAL A 220 -4.13 -3.75 -0.25
N ILE A 221 -2.89 -3.51 0.16
CA ILE A 221 -1.72 -4.27 -0.27
C ILE A 221 -1.50 -5.36 0.78
N TYR A 222 -1.52 -6.61 0.35
CA TYR A 222 -1.29 -7.75 1.22
C TYR A 222 -0.09 -8.57 0.74
N VAL A 223 0.91 -8.67 1.62
CA VAL A 223 2.11 -9.48 1.40
C VAL A 223 1.95 -10.81 2.12
N GLU A 224 1.86 -11.90 1.37
CA GLU A 224 1.73 -13.22 1.93
C GLU A 224 3.04 -13.69 2.58
N PRO A 225 2.96 -14.46 3.69
CA PRO A 225 4.11 -15.15 4.25
C PRO A 225 4.57 -16.28 3.32
N ASN A 226 5.87 -16.53 3.28
CA ASN A 226 6.39 -17.70 2.59
C ASN A 226 5.98 -19.00 3.31
N GLU A 227 6.14 -20.14 2.64
CA GLU A 227 5.75 -21.43 3.20
C GLU A 227 6.40 -21.76 4.56
N MET A 228 7.63 -21.32 4.79
CA MET A 228 8.32 -21.57 6.06
C MET A 228 7.63 -20.80 7.20
N ARG A 229 7.28 -19.55 6.97
CA ARG A 229 6.57 -18.72 7.92
C ARG A 229 5.13 -19.19 8.14
N ALA A 230 4.43 -19.56 7.08
CA ALA A 230 3.09 -20.12 7.15
C ALA A 230 3.04 -21.40 8.00
N ARG A 231 4.04 -22.29 7.86
CA ARG A 231 4.13 -23.50 8.68
C ARG A 231 4.41 -23.24 10.17
N GLN A 232 5.00 -22.09 10.52
CA GLN A 232 5.20 -21.72 11.94
C GLN A 232 3.88 -21.51 12.68
N SER A 233 2.77 -21.31 11.98
CA SER A 233 1.42 -21.23 12.57
C SER A 233 0.89 -22.56 13.09
N THR A 234 1.53 -23.67 12.73
CA THR A 234 1.14 -25.02 13.18
C THR A 234 2.11 -25.54 14.24
N VAL A 235 1.61 -26.37 15.19
CA VAL A 235 2.37 -26.84 16.36
C VAL A 235 3.69 -27.54 15.98
N ASN A 236 3.75 -28.24 14.84
CA ASN A 236 4.93 -29.01 14.39
C ASN A 236 5.41 -28.62 12.99
N GLY A 237 4.99 -27.48 12.47
CA GLY A 237 5.14 -27.12 11.06
C GLY A 237 6.53 -27.18 10.48
N ASN A 238 7.56 -26.81 11.25
CA ASN A 238 8.97 -26.85 10.80
C ASN A 238 9.81 -27.93 11.50
N ASN A 239 9.30 -28.61 12.54
CA ASN A 239 10.05 -29.58 13.31
C ASN A 239 10.56 -30.75 12.47
N ILE A 240 9.69 -31.32 11.62
CA ILE A 240 10.03 -32.47 10.76
C ILE A 240 11.10 -32.09 9.71
N ARG A 241 11.21 -30.80 9.35
CA ARG A 241 12.23 -30.31 8.39
C ARG A 241 13.51 -29.82 9.05
N SER A 242 13.55 -29.77 10.40
CA SER A 242 14.76 -29.36 11.11
C SER A 242 15.79 -30.51 11.12
N SER A 243 17.05 -30.18 10.91
CA SER A 243 18.15 -31.15 11.01
C SER A 243 18.25 -31.78 12.41
N SER A 244 17.90 -31.03 13.45
CA SER A 244 17.88 -31.49 14.83
C SER A 244 16.88 -32.64 15.08
N PHE A 245 15.70 -32.58 14.43
CA PHE A 245 14.71 -33.68 14.50
C PHE A 245 15.31 -35.00 13.93
N TRP A 246 15.92 -34.91 12.75
CA TRP A 246 16.50 -36.09 12.09
C TRP A 246 17.71 -36.64 12.83
N ILE A 247 18.56 -35.77 13.41
CA ILE A 247 19.68 -36.18 14.25
C ILE A 247 19.17 -36.89 15.51
N SER A 248 18.15 -36.34 16.17
CA SER A 248 17.54 -36.94 17.36
C SER A 248 16.92 -38.31 17.04
N LEU A 249 16.23 -38.41 15.90
CA LEU A 249 15.63 -39.66 15.45
C LEU A 249 16.72 -40.73 15.12
N ALA A 250 17.76 -40.31 14.40
CA ALA A 250 18.89 -41.17 14.09
C ALA A 250 19.63 -41.67 15.37
N SER A 251 19.83 -40.80 16.35
CA SER A 251 20.46 -41.17 17.62
C SER A 251 19.58 -42.14 18.43
N LEU A 252 18.26 -41.96 18.41
CA LEU A 252 17.31 -42.89 19.02
C LEU A 252 17.42 -44.29 18.37
N PHE A 253 17.41 -44.38 17.05
CA PHE A 253 17.60 -45.66 16.36
C PHE A 253 18.94 -46.30 16.62
N ALA A 254 20.04 -45.52 16.64
CA ALA A 254 21.36 -46.02 17.00
C ALA A 254 21.43 -46.61 18.42
N SER A 255 20.76 -45.95 19.38
CA SER A 255 20.65 -46.41 20.77
C SER A 255 19.88 -47.73 20.88
N ILE A 256 18.74 -47.83 20.17
CA ILE A 256 17.94 -49.08 20.14
C ILE A 256 18.73 -50.24 19.54
N ILE A 257 19.43 -50.01 18.43
CA ILE A 257 20.27 -51.03 17.78
C ILE A 257 21.38 -51.49 18.71
N ASN A 258 22.03 -50.55 19.41
CA ASN A 258 23.08 -50.89 20.38
C ASN A 258 22.57 -51.75 21.53
N ILE A 259 21.34 -51.49 22.02
CA ILE A 259 20.68 -52.29 23.05
C ILE A 259 20.34 -53.71 22.55
N MET A 260 19.92 -53.84 21.29
CA MET A 260 19.55 -55.15 20.70
C MET A 260 20.73 -56.04 20.33
N ILE A 261 21.95 -55.46 20.14
CA ILE A 261 23.16 -56.19 19.79
C ILE A 261 23.92 -56.59 21.06
N ARG A 262 23.61 -56.03 22.19
CA ARG A 262 24.23 -56.32 23.48
C ARG A 262 23.47 -57.42 24.23
#